data_451e8d277e3372b548435ba5c5b93777
#
_entry.id   451e8d277e3372b548435ba5c5b93777
#
_cell.length_a   1.000
_cell.length_b   1.000
_cell.length_c   1.000
_cell.angle_alpha   90.00
_cell.angle_beta   90.00
_cell.angle_gamma   90.00
#
_symmetry.space_group_name_H-M   'P 1'
#
loop_
_entity.id
_entity.type
_entity.pdbx_description
1 polymer ?
#
loop_
_entity_poly.entity_id
_entity_poly.type
_entity_poly.pdbx_seq_one_letter_code
_entity_poly.pdbx_strand_id
1 'polypeptide(L)'
;MILTAGSGERASRSLSVDQVIEAYCLLRDSGMEVVIASSQGGNPPIRGTRKRSKQTIVPNQSFRSDRSARDAISDTLKLEQIYTEEFDAAICIGVLEHPAHIADAEAAHSLLKALLAAGKTVAIVPGELEFAPRGSFEGLLITGTEIRAPSLAAKAILAALAAPKASSQ
;
A
#
# COMPACT_ATOMS: atom_id res chain seq x y z
N MET A 1 1.09 -4.56 3.03
CA MET A 1 1.20 -3.28 2.32
C MET A 1 2.11 -3.47 1.11
N ILE A 2 1.68 -3.07 -0.07
CA ILE A 2 2.39 -3.26 -1.34
C ILE A 2 2.99 -1.93 -1.77
N LEU A 3 4.29 -1.94 -2.07
CA LEU A 3 5.05 -0.76 -2.50
C LEU A 3 5.42 -0.93 -3.97
N THR A 4 4.97 0.00 -4.82
CA THR A 4 5.31 0.03 -6.25
C THR A 4 6.07 1.30 -6.60
N ALA A 5 7.03 1.20 -7.51
CA ALA A 5 7.77 2.34 -8.05
C ALA A 5 7.46 2.48 -9.54
N GLY A 6 7.12 3.69 -9.96
CA GLY A 6 6.98 4.00 -11.38
C GLY A 6 8.33 4.16 -12.07
N SER A 7 8.41 3.84 -13.35
CA SER A 7 9.56 4.10 -14.21
C SER A 7 9.32 5.32 -15.11
N GLY A 8 10.38 5.93 -15.64
CA GLY A 8 10.29 7.05 -16.57
C GLY A 8 10.02 8.42 -15.91
N GLU A 9 9.44 9.35 -16.66
CA GLU A 9 9.15 10.73 -16.19
C GLU A 9 8.18 10.77 -15.00
N ARG A 10 7.30 9.79 -14.86
CA ARG A 10 6.40 9.65 -13.70
C ARG A 10 7.12 9.22 -12.42
N ALA A 11 8.35 8.71 -12.51
CA ALA A 11 9.19 8.42 -11.33
C ALA A 11 9.49 9.66 -10.47
N SER A 12 9.25 10.87 -10.98
CA SER A 12 9.33 12.11 -10.20
C SER A 12 8.27 12.19 -9.09
N ARG A 13 7.19 11.41 -9.18
CA ARG A 13 6.16 11.21 -8.13
C ARG A 13 6.50 10.03 -7.22
N SER A 14 7.80 9.75 -7.03
CA SER A 14 8.26 8.65 -6.20
C SER A 14 7.71 8.74 -4.79
N LEU A 15 7.43 7.57 -4.27
CA LEU A 15 6.96 7.34 -2.91
C LEU A 15 7.84 8.05 -1.90
N SER A 16 7.23 8.87 -1.06
CA SER A 16 7.91 9.43 0.11
C SER A 16 7.90 8.41 1.24
N VAL A 17 9.04 8.21 1.88
CA VAL A 17 9.15 7.40 3.10
C VAL A 17 8.09 7.81 4.14
N ASP A 18 7.82 9.10 4.28
CA ASP A 18 6.84 9.60 5.25
C ASP A 18 5.42 9.09 4.98
N GLN A 19 5.01 8.98 3.73
CA GLN A 19 3.69 8.45 3.35
C GLN A 19 3.53 6.97 3.70
N VAL A 20 4.59 6.19 3.46
CA VAL A 20 4.61 4.76 3.80
C VAL A 20 4.57 4.57 5.31
N ILE A 21 5.41 5.32 6.04
CA ILE A 21 5.50 5.24 7.49
C ILE A 21 4.18 5.61 8.16
N GLU A 22 3.53 6.69 7.71
CA GLU A 22 2.27 7.15 8.30
C GLU A 22 1.17 6.08 8.16
N ALA A 23 1.03 5.51 6.96
CA ALA A 23 0.07 4.43 6.72
C ALA A 23 0.39 3.16 7.54
N TYR A 24 1.68 2.77 7.57
CA TYR A 24 2.15 1.62 8.33
C TYR A 24 1.87 1.77 9.83
N CYS A 25 2.23 2.91 10.42
CA CYS A 25 2.01 3.16 11.85
C CYS A 25 0.52 3.17 12.19
N LEU A 26 -0.33 3.78 11.37
CA LEU A 26 -1.77 3.79 11.59
C LEU A 26 -2.37 2.39 11.64
N LEU A 27 -1.98 1.52 10.72
CA LEU A 27 -2.46 0.13 10.70
C LEU A 27 -1.97 -0.65 11.91
N ARG A 28 -0.67 -0.58 12.20
CA ARG A 28 -0.06 -1.29 13.32
C ARG A 28 -0.59 -0.82 14.68
N ASP A 29 -0.70 0.49 14.88
CA ASP A 29 -1.18 1.08 16.14
C ASP A 29 -2.68 0.76 16.37
N SER A 30 -3.39 0.36 15.32
CA SER A 30 -4.75 -0.18 15.38
C SER A 30 -4.79 -1.70 15.64
N GLY A 31 -3.67 -2.33 15.93
CA GLY A 31 -3.57 -3.76 16.25
C GLY A 31 -3.50 -4.69 15.03
N MET A 32 -3.30 -4.14 13.82
CA MET A 32 -3.12 -4.94 12.63
C MET A 32 -1.70 -5.48 12.51
N GLU A 33 -1.55 -6.74 12.13
CA GLU A 33 -0.29 -7.27 11.62
C GLU A 33 -0.08 -6.75 10.20
N VAL A 34 1.07 -6.10 9.96
CA VAL A 34 1.34 -5.43 8.69
C VAL A 34 2.57 -6.05 8.02
N VAL A 35 2.36 -6.76 6.94
CA VAL A 35 3.41 -7.26 6.06
C VAL A 35 3.64 -6.25 4.94
N ILE A 36 4.91 -5.96 4.63
CA ILE A 36 5.29 -5.08 3.52
C ILE A 36 5.88 -5.93 2.39
N ALA A 37 5.39 -5.71 1.19
CA ALA A 37 5.88 -6.36 -0.01
C ALA A 37 6.22 -5.34 -1.10
N SER A 38 7.18 -5.67 -1.92
CA SER A 38 7.55 -4.92 -3.13
C SER A 38 7.82 -5.88 -4.28
N SER A 39 7.89 -5.38 -5.51
CA SER A 39 8.07 -6.22 -6.70
C SER A 39 9.29 -7.13 -6.59
N GLN A 40 10.41 -6.58 -6.15
CA GLN A 40 11.69 -7.31 -6.08
C GLN A 40 12.02 -7.83 -4.68
N GLY A 41 11.25 -7.47 -3.67
CA GLY A 41 11.59 -7.72 -2.27
C GLY A 41 12.77 -6.87 -1.78
N GLY A 42 13.22 -7.12 -0.56
CA GLY A 42 14.34 -6.41 0.06
C GLY A 42 14.08 -4.93 0.22
N ASN A 43 15.08 -4.09 -0.06
CA ASN A 43 14.98 -2.64 0.14
C ASN A 43 14.24 -1.97 -1.03
N PRO A 44 12.99 -1.53 -0.83
CA PRO A 44 12.19 -0.93 -1.90
C PRO A 44 12.74 0.45 -2.30
N PRO A 45 12.52 0.90 -3.56
CA PRO A 45 13.00 2.18 -4.06
C PRO A 45 12.18 3.36 -3.51
N ILE A 46 12.25 3.57 -2.19
CA ILE A 46 11.60 4.68 -1.50
C ILE A 46 12.58 5.82 -1.38
N ARG A 47 12.22 7.00 -1.87
CA ARG A 47 13.07 8.17 -1.69
C ARG A 47 12.97 8.69 -0.26
N GLY A 48 14.12 8.78 0.42
CA GLY A 48 14.22 9.46 1.70
C GLY A 48 13.80 10.94 1.58
N THR A 49 13.21 11.49 2.61
CA THR A 49 12.87 12.91 2.69
C THR A 49 14.13 13.75 2.54
N ARG A 50 14.26 14.47 1.42
CA ARG A 50 15.16 15.60 1.32
C ARG A 50 14.53 16.77 2.07
N LYS A 51 15.18 17.15 3.18
CA LYS A 51 14.92 18.34 4.01
C LYS A 51 13.73 18.25 4.98
N ARG A 52 14.09 18.41 6.25
CA ARG A 52 13.24 18.76 7.37
C ARG A 52 12.29 19.90 6.99
N SER A 53 11.06 19.60 6.68
CA SER A 53 9.98 20.53 6.89
C SER A 53 9.69 20.56 8.39
N LYS A 54 9.69 21.75 8.99
CA LYS A 54 9.42 21.98 10.42
C LYS A 54 8.02 21.54 10.88
N GLN A 55 7.23 20.96 9.99
CA GLN A 55 5.83 20.55 10.21
C GLN A 55 5.61 19.03 10.17
N THR A 56 6.67 18.21 10.18
CA THR A 56 6.47 16.74 10.20
C THR A 56 6.17 16.32 11.62
N ILE A 57 4.91 16.15 11.87
CA ILE A 57 4.28 15.79 13.12
C ILE A 57 4.66 14.35 13.48
N VAL A 58 5.16 14.16 14.69
CA VAL A 58 5.16 13.03 15.64
C VAL A 58 5.24 11.55 15.16
N PRO A 59 4.61 11.03 14.07
CA PRO A 59 4.76 9.64 13.67
C PRO A 59 6.21 9.26 13.33
N ASN A 60 6.98 10.21 12.87
CA ASN A 60 8.36 10.02 12.43
C ASN A 60 9.36 9.79 13.57
N GLN A 61 9.07 10.24 14.80
CA GLN A 61 9.93 9.97 15.96
C GLN A 61 9.71 8.55 16.49
N SER A 62 8.47 8.11 16.59
CA SER A 62 8.12 6.75 17.01
C SER A 62 8.71 5.71 16.06
N PHE A 63 8.58 5.94 14.75
CA PHE A 63 9.15 5.06 13.73
C PHE A 63 10.70 5.01 13.78
N ARG A 64 11.38 6.14 14.01
CA ARG A 64 12.85 6.18 14.07
C ARG A 64 13.42 5.39 15.25
N SER A 65 12.68 5.31 16.34
CA SER A 65 13.03 4.50 17.52
C SER A 65 12.60 3.03 17.39
N ASP A 66 11.68 2.74 16.48
CA ASP A 66 11.15 1.40 16.27
C ASP A 66 12.01 0.63 15.25
N ARG A 67 12.85 -0.27 15.76
CA ARG A 67 13.71 -1.09 14.93
C ARG A 67 12.91 -2.04 14.04
N SER A 68 11.86 -2.67 14.58
CA SER A 68 11.04 -3.62 13.84
C SER A 68 10.35 -2.98 12.62
N ALA A 69 9.83 -1.76 12.80
CA ALA A 69 9.22 -1.01 11.71
C ALA A 69 10.24 -0.63 10.61
N ARG A 70 11.45 -0.26 11.01
CA ARG A 70 12.53 0.05 10.04
C ARG A 70 12.98 -1.19 9.28
N ASP A 71 13.14 -2.30 9.99
CA ASP A 71 13.53 -3.58 9.40
C ASP A 71 12.45 -4.06 8.41
N ALA A 72 11.17 -3.96 8.76
CA ALA A 72 10.05 -4.31 7.88
C ALA A 72 10.00 -3.50 6.57
N ILE A 73 10.37 -2.21 6.61
CA ILE A 73 10.44 -1.38 5.39
C ILE A 73 11.71 -1.64 4.59
N SER A 74 12.81 -2.00 5.25
CA SER A 74 14.10 -2.25 4.60
C SER A 74 14.22 -3.65 3.99
N ASP A 75 13.42 -4.59 4.47
CA ASP A 75 13.45 -5.99 4.05
C ASP A 75 12.02 -6.47 3.72
N THR A 76 11.52 -6.01 2.58
CA THR A 76 10.18 -6.34 2.12
C THR A 76 10.12 -7.73 1.47
N LEU A 77 8.98 -8.39 1.55
CA LEU A 77 8.74 -9.62 0.81
C LEU A 77 8.58 -9.35 -0.69
N LYS A 78 8.89 -10.35 -1.52
CA LYS A 78 8.51 -10.30 -2.93
C LYS A 78 7.01 -10.50 -3.09
N LEU A 79 6.40 -9.86 -4.11
CA LEU A 79 4.97 -10.03 -4.39
C LEU A 79 4.59 -11.49 -4.65
N GLU A 80 5.47 -12.27 -5.23
CA GLU A 80 5.28 -13.71 -5.48
C GLU A 80 5.17 -14.56 -4.20
N GLN A 81 5.61 -14.04 -3.07
CA GLN A 81 5.55 -14.69 -1.75
C GLN A 81 4.26 -14.35 -0.98
N ILE A 82 3.36 -13.56 -1.58
CA ILE A 82 2.13 -13.11 -0.95
C ILE A 82 0.97 -14.04 -1.36
N TYR A 83 0.43 -14.73 -0.40
CA TYR A 83 -0.75 -15.58 -0.58
C TYR A 83 -1.99 -14.82 -0.13
N THR A 84 -2.97 -14.69 -1.02
CA THR A 84 -4.16 -13.87 -0.79
C THR A 84 -5.00 -14.31 0.42
N GLU A 85 -4.95 -15.60 0.74
CA GLU A 85 -5.70 -16.21 1.84
C GLU A 85 -5.24 -15.73 3.22
N GLU A 86 -3.97 -15.33 3.33
CA GLU A 86 -3.35 -14.93 4.59
C GLU A 86 -3.69 -13.48 4.99
N PHE A 87 -4.34 -12.72 4.11
CA PHE A 87 -4.57 -11.30 4.34
C PHE A 87 -6.06 -10.93 4.27
N ASP A 88 -6.50 -10.03 5.13
CA ASP A 88 -7.86 -9.48 5.14
C ASP A 88 -8.02 -8.25 4.25
N ALA A 89 -6.94 -7.52 4.03
CA ALA A 89 -6.92 -6.34 3.19
C ALA A 89 -5.53 -6.06 2.62
N ALA A 90 -5.47 -5.21 1.59
CA ALA A 90 -4.22 -4.69 1.06
C ALA A 90 -4.29 -3.19 0.81
N ILE A 91 -3.14 -2.51 1.01
CA ILE A 91 -2.93 -1.14 0.57
C ILE A 91 -1.74 -1.13 -0.39
N CYS A 92 -1.97 -0.72 -1.61
CA CYS A 92 -0.92 -0.49 -2.61
C CYS A 92 -0.56 1.00 -2.59
N ILE A 93 0.69 1.30 -2.28
CA ILE A 93 1.21 2.67 -2.24
C ILE A 93 2.26 2.83 -3.34
N GLY A 94 2.01 3.74 -4.27
CA GLY A 94 2.89 4.01 -5.40
C GLY A 94 2.13 4.14 -6.70
N VAL A 95 2.85 4.25 -7.80
CA VAL A 95 2.26 4.37 -9.13
C VAL A 95 2.11 2.98 -9.74
N LEU A 96 0.87 2.58 -10.03
CA LEU A 96 0.59 1.45 -10.91
C LEU A 96 0.61 1.98 -12.35
N GLU A 97 1.57 1.52 -13.13
CA GLU A 97 1.62 1.79 -14.56
C GLU A 97 0.87 0.70 -15.33
N HIS A 98 0.64 0.94 -16.63
CA HIS A 98 -0.07 -0.02 -17.46
C HIS A 98 0.67 -1.37 -17.49
N PRO A 99 0.02 -2.51 -17.20
CA PRO A 99 0.67 -3.81 -17.07
C PRO A 99 1.46 -4.25 -18.31
N ALA A 100 1.03 -3.83 -19.50
CA ALA A 100 1.66 -4.20 -20.75
C ALA A 100 3.12 -3.68 -20.92
N HIS A 101 3.57 -2.78 -20.05
CA HIS A 101 4.87 -2.15 -20.20
C HIS A 101 5.86 -2.46 -19.06
N ILE A 102 5.40 -3.01 -17.92
CA ILE A 102 6.26 -3.23 -16.75
C ILE A 102 5.82 -4.49 -15.99
N ALA A 103 6.67 -5.52 -16.00
CA ALA A 103 6.42 -6.80 -15.34
C ALA A 103 6.11 -6.66 -13.83
N ASP A 104 6.74 -5.70 -13.16
CA ASP A 104 6.52 -5.44 -11.74
C ASP A 104 5.11 -4.89 -11.46
N ALA A 105 4.59 -4.03 -12.33
CA ALA A 105 3.23 -3.51 -12.25
C ALA A 105 2.19 -4.60 -12.53
N GLU A 106 2.50 -5.52 -13.44
CA GLU A 106 1.64 -6.66 -13.76
C GLU A 106 1.46 -7.60 -12.56
N ALA A 107 2.55 -7.92 -11.87
CA ALA A 107 2.51 -8.75 -10.66
C ALA A 107 1.67 -8.11 -9.56
N ALA A 108 1.88 -6.81 -9.29
CA ALA A 108 1.08 -6.08 -8.32
C ALA A 108 -0.39 -6.02 -8.72
N HIS A 109 -0.68 -5.74 -10.00
CA HIS A 109 -2.04 -5.67 -10.51
C HIS A 109 -2.77 -7.02 -10.41
N SER A 110 -2.09 -8.12 -10.73
CA SER A 110 -2.63 -9.48 -10.63
C SER A 110 -2.96 -9.84 -9.18
N LEU A 111 -2.06 -9.52 -8.24
CA LEU A 111 -2.29 -9.74 -6.81
C LEU A 111 -3.48 -8.93 -6.29
N LEU A 112 -3.56 -7.63 -6.63
CA LEU A 112 -4.67 -6.77 -6.20
C LEU A 112 -6.02 -7.27 -6.76
N LYS A 113 -6.02 -7.73 -8.01
CA LYS A 113 -7.20 -8.34 -8.64
C LYS A 113 -7.63 -9.63 -7.94
N ALA A 114 -6.68 -10.48 -7.57
CA ALA A 114 -6.96 -11.71 -6.84
C ALA A 114 -7.55 -11.44 -5.45
N LEU A 115 -7.00 -10.45 -4.72
CA LEU A 115 -7.55 -10.01 -3.43
C LEU A 115 -8.99 -9.50 -3.55
N LEU A 116 -9.26 -8.65 -4.56
CA LEU A 116 -10.62 -8.15 -4.81
C LEU A 116 -11.58 -9.27 -5.18
N ALA A 117 -11.15 -10.23 -6.00
CA ALA A 117 -11.97 -11.39 -6.35
C ALA A 117 -12.26 -12.29 -5.15
N ALA A 118 -11.34 -12.33 -4.16
CA ALA A 118 -11.55 -13.04 -2.89
C ALA A 118 -12.36 -12.24 -1.85
N GLY A 119 -13.04 -11.16 -2.26
CA GLY A 119 -13.88 -10.36 -1.38
C GLY A 119 -13.11 -9.47 -0.39
N LYS A 120 -11.80 -9.28 -0.59
CA LYS A 120 -10.96 -8.49 0.32
C LYS A 120 -11.03 -7.00 0.02
N THR A 121 -10.75 -6.17 1.03
CA THR A 121 -10.66 -4.72 0.85
C THR A 121 -9.27 -4.35 0.31
N VAL A 122 -9.24 -3.61 -0.79
CA VAL A 122 -8.00 -3.16 -1.44
C VAL A 122 -8.01 -1.65 -1.59
N ALA A 123 -6.94 -0.99 -1.17
CA ALA A 123 -6.71 0.43 -1.43
C ALA A 123 -5.53 0.63 -2.39
N ILE A 124 -5.67 1.56 -3.33
CA ILE A 124 -4.63 1.95 -4.29
C ILE A 124 -4.41 3.45 -4.19
N VAL A 125 -3.23 3.89 -3.80
CA VAL A 125 -2.93 5.30 -3.52
C VAL A 125 -1.47 5.67 -3.89
N PRO A 126 -1.26 6.71 -4.68
CA PRO A 126 -2.26 7.45 -5.43
C PRO A 126 -2.87 6.55 -6.52
N GLY A 127 -4.20 6.49 -6.55
CA GLY A 127 -4.92 5.66 -7.50
C GLY A 127 -5.30 6.46 -8.74
N GLU A 128 -4.69 6.17 -9.87
CA GLU A 128 -5.25 6.52 -11.17
C GLU A 128 -6.25 5.42 -11.51
N LEU A 129 -7.55 5.73 -11.55
CA LEU A 129 -8.62 4.77 -11.85
C LEU A 129 -8.42 4.04 -13.18
N GLU A 130 -7.68 4.67 -14.09
CA GLU A 130 -7.30 4.10 -15.38
C GLU A 130 -6.49 2.79 -15.24
N PHE A 131 -5.64 2.70 -14.22
CA PHE A 131 -4.79 1.53 -13.94
C PHE A 131 -5.32 0.64 -12.82
N ALA A 132 -6.44 1.00 -12.19
CA ALA A 132 -7.06 0.15 -11.20
C ALA A 132 -7.62 -1.14 -11.84
N PRO A 133 -7.64 -2.26 -11.09
CA PRO A 133 -8.28 -3.48 -11.57
C PRO A 133 -9.72 -3.20 -11.98
N ARG A 134 -10.08 -3.61 -13.20
CA ARG A 134 -11.43 -3.45 -13.75
C ARG A 134 -12.19 -4.78 -13.65
N GLY A 135 -13.46 -4.69 -13.37
CA GLY A 135 -14.35 -5.85 -13.29
C GLY A 135 -15.40 -5.69 -12.19
N SER A 136 -16.26 -6.67 -12.09
CA SER A 136 -17.15 -6.83 -10.95
C SER A 136 -16.41 -7.69 -9.90
N PHE A 137 -16.17 -7.15 -8.72
CA PHE A 137 -15.50 -7.83 -7.63
C PHE A 137 -16.42 -7.88 -6.41
N GLU A 138 -16.23 -8.90 -5.58
CA GLU A 138 -16.90 -8.99 -4.27
C GLU A 138 -16.22 -8.09 -3.23
N GLY A 139 -14.94 -7.77 -3.44
CA GLY A 139 -14.15 -6.94 -2.58
C GLY A 139 -14.37 -5.43 -2.77
N LEU A 140 -13.99 -4.65 -1.77
CA LEU A 140 -14.08 -3.20 -1.79
C LEU A 140 -12.80 -2.59 -2.35
N LEU A 141 -12.91 -1.78 -3.41
CA LEU A 141 -11.81 -1.01 -3.96
C LEU A 141 -11.88 0.45 -3.47
N ILE A 142 -10.80 0.91 -2.83
CA ILE A 142 -10.61 2.27 -2.35
C ILE A 142 -9.52 2.94 -3.19
N THR A 143 -9.77 4.13 -3.70
CA THR A 143 -8.78 4.91 -4.47
C THR A 143 -8.66 6.33 -3.93
N GLY A 144 -7.48 6.93 -4.06
CA GLY A 144 -7.25 8.32 -3.66
C GLY A 144 -6.04 8.90 -4.36
N THR A 145 -6.13 10.16 -4.79
CA THR A 145 -5.10 10.84 -5.60
C THR A 145 -4.28 11.86 -4.82
N GLU A 146 -4.71 12.23 -3.60
CA GLU A 146 -4.07 13.26 -2.79
C GLU A 146 -2.76 12.79 -2.13
N ILE A 147 -1.90 13.76 -1.74
CA ILE A 147 -0.63 13.50 -1.05
C ILE A 147 -0.84 12.74 0.27
N ARG A 148 -1.96 12.98 0.97
CA ARG A 148 -2.34 12.27 2.20
C ARG A 148 -3.13 10.98 1.96
N ALA A 149 -3.31 10.59 0.71
CA ALA A 149 -4.09 9.42 0.35
C ALA A 149 -3.66 8.13 1.07
N PRO A 150 -2.35 7.84 1.30
CA PRO A 150 -1.96 6.62 2.03
C PRO A 150 -2.52 6.54 3.45
N SER A 151 -2.45 7.61 4.23
CA SER A 151 -3.00 7.60 5.60
C SER A 151 -4.53 7.59 5.62
N LEU A 152 -5.18 8.28 4.68
CA LEU A 152 -6.63 8.22 4.52
C LEU A 152 -7.11 6.84 4.09
N ALA A 153 -6.38 6.19 3.18
CA ALA A 153 -6.67 4.83 2.74
C ALA A 153 -6.51 3.81 3.87
N ALA A 154 -5.47 3.95 4.70
CA ALA A 154 -5.30 3.12 5.88
C ALA A 154 -6.49 3.24 6.85
N LYS A 155 -6.97 4.46 7.11
CA LYS A 155 -8.18 4.69 7.92
C LYS A 155 -9.43 4.08 7.29
N ALA A 156 -9.58 4.20 5.98
CA ALA A 156 -10.72 3.63 5.26
C ALA A 156 -10.70 2.09 5.29
N ILE A 157 -9.53 1.47 5.16
CA ILE A 157 -9.36 0.01 5.35
C ILE A 157 -9.79 -0.41 6.76
N LEU A 158 -9.31 0.28 7.80
CA LEU A 158 -9.68 -0.01 9.17
C LEU A 158 -11.19 0.10 9.39
N ALA A 159 -11.82 1.12 8.84
CA ALA A 159 -13.27 1.28 8.90
C ALA A 159 -14.02 0.14 8.17
N ALA A 160 -13.53 -0.27 7.00
CA ALA A 160 -14.13 -1.37 6.23
C ALA A 160 -14.00 -2.72 6.95
N LEU A 161 -12.85 -2.98 7.60
CA LEU A 161 -12.63 -4.21 8.36
C LEU A 161 -13.44 -4.26 9.67
N ALA A 162 -13.70 -3.09 10.27
CA ALA A 162 -14.53 -2.99 11.48
C ALA A 162 -16.04 -3.06 11.18
N ALA A 163 -16.45 -2.85 9.93
CA ALA A 163 -17.85 -2.92 9.54
C ALA A 163 -18.36 -4.39 9.62
N PRO A 164 -19.54 -4.64 10.19
CA PRO A 164 -20.10 -5.97 10.20
C PRO A 164 -20.29 -6.43 8.75
N LYS A 165 -19.76 -7.60 8.40
CA LYS A 165 -20.02 -8.22 7.09
C LYS A 165 -21.51 -8.39 6.97
N ALA A 166 -22.14 -7.74 5.99
CA ALA A 166 -23.54 -7.95 5.68
C ALA A 166 -23.72 -9.45 5.39
N SER A 167 -24.48 -10.12 6.26
CA SER A 167 -24.81 -11.52 6.06
C SER A 167 -25.59 -11.61 4.77
N SER A 168 -24.99 -12.20 3.74
CA SER A 168 -25.72 -12.56 2.51
C SER A 168 -26.77 -13.59 2.90
N GLN A 169 -28.04 -13.14 2.98
CA GLN A 169 -29.19 -14.03 3.02
C GLN A 169 -29.50 -14.55 1.61
#